data_049eb293a79f0b6ddf3a0e0db349ca55
#
_entry.id   049eb293a79f0b6ddf3a0e0db349ca55
#
_cell.length_a   1.000
_cell.length_b   1.000
_cell.length_c   1.000
_cell.angle_alpha   90.00
_cell.angle_beta   90.00
_cell.angle_gamma   90.00
#
_symmetry.space_group_name_H-M   'P 1'
#
loop_
_entity.id
_entity.type
_entity.pdbx_description
1 polymer ?
#
loop_
_entity_poly.entity_id
_entity_poly.type
_entity_poly.pdbx_seq_one_letter_code
_entity_poly.pdbx_strand_id
1 'polypeptide(L)'
;MAIATRPRPASRSVLHVFTSESVSEGHPDKVCDFVADSVLDAHLEQDASARVACEVLCKAGNVVLAGEITSSARVDHEAIARTAIRAIGYNDPAEAFHADGVRVTQLLSHQAQEIKQG
;
A
#
# COMPACT_ATOMS: atom_id res chain seq x y z
N MET A 1 -6.14 -14.95 -3.14
CA MET A 1 -5.73 -14.78 -2.14
C MET A 1 -6.59 -14.59 -1.00
N ALA A 2 -6.42 -15.40 -0.19
CA ALA A 2 -7.27 -15.40 0.91
C ALA A 2 -7.28 -14.14 1.63
N ILE A 3 -6.28 -13.44 1.39
CA ILE A 3 -6.21 -12.25 2.04
C ILE A 3 -7.29 -11.34 1.76
N ALA A 4 -7.66 -11.34 0.53
CA ALA A 4 -8.63 -10.43 0.12
C ALA A 4 -9.88 -10.58 0.87
N THR A 5 -10.03 -11.72 1.42
CA THR A 5 -11.26 -11.90 2.09
C THR A 5 -11.25 -11.32 3.43
N ARG A 6 -10.09 -10.92 3.91
CA ARG A 6 -10.10 -10.42 5.19
C ARG A 6 -10.57 -9.09 5.24
N PRO A 7 -11.46 -8.84 6.07
CA PRO A 7 -11.96 -7.51 6.18
C PRO A 7 -10.95 -6.66 6.88
N ARG A 8 -10.90 -5.50 6.50
CA ARG A 8 -10.17 -4.51 7.22
C ARG A 8 -11.08 -3.33 7.25
N PRO A 9 -12.24 -3.51 7.82
CA PRO A 9 -13.26 -2.48 7.73
C PRO A 9 -12.84 -1.14 8.25
N ALA A 10 -12.13 -1.12 9.32
CA ALA A 10 -11.75 0.17 9.85
C ALA A 10 -10.80 0.89 8.93
N SER A 11 -9.83 0.14 8.43
CA SER A 11 -8.88 0.72 7.54
C SER A 11 -9.53 1.18 6.26
N ARG A 12 -10.40 0.36 5.70
CA ARG A 12 -11.06 0.74 4.51
C ARG A 12 -11.91 1.93 4.69
N SER A 13 -12.58 2.05 5.82
CA SER A 13 -13.43 3.18 6.05
C SER A 13 -12.62 4.46 6.10
N VAL A 14 -11.51 4.42 6.75
CA VAL A 14 -10.67 5.59 6.85
C VAL A 14 -10.16 6.00 5.49
N LEU A 15 -9.68 5.05 4.72
CA LEU A 15 -9.18 5.36 3.41
C LEU A 15 -10.29 5.90 2.53
N HIS A 16 -11.46 5.34 2.66
CA HIS A 16 -12.57 5.79 1.85
C HIS A 16 -12.88 7.25 2.15
N VAL A 17 -12.88 7.62 3.41
CA VAL A 17 -13.15 8.99 3.76
C VAL A 17 -12.10 9.93 3.19
N PHE A 18 -10.85 9.55 3.31
CA PHE A 18 -9.81 10.38 2.78
C PHE A 18 -9.90 10.57 1.30
N THR A 19 -10.27 9.54 0.59
CA THR A 19 -10.22 9.62 -0.86
C THR A 19 -11.52 10.02 -1.49
N SER A 20 -12.59 10.02 -0.73
CA SER A 20 -13.89 10.26 -1.33
C SER A 20 -13.97 11.60 -2.00
N GLU A 21 -13.23 12.55 -1.52
CA GLU A 21 -13.29 13.88 -2.10
C GLU A 21 -12.63 13.97 -3.44
N SER A 22 -11.74 13.07 -3.73
CA SER A 22 -11.07 13.10 -5.01
C SER A 22 -11.40 11.90 -5.83
N VAL A 23 -12.45 11.25 -5.51
CA VAL A 23 -12.80 10.03 -6.16
C VAL A 23 -13.07 10.20 -7.64
N SER A 24 -13.42 11.36 -8.05
CA SER A 24 -13.70 11.55 -9.45
C SER A 24 -12.43 11.42 -10.28
N GLU A 25 -11.33 11.31 -9.63
CA GLU A 25 -10.10 11.25 -10.35
C GLU A 25 -9.58 9.86 -10.54
N GLY A 26 -10.41 8.91 -10.71
CA GLY A 26 -9.90 7.61 -11.04
C GLY A 26 -9.91 6.63 -9.92
N HIS A 27 -10.83 6.77 -8.99
CA HIS A 27 -11.01 5.78 -7.94
C HIS A 27 -9.77 5.60 -7.09
N PRO A 28 -9.31 6.67 -6.51
CA PRO A 28 -8.09 6.57 -5.70
C PRO A 28 -8.22 5.64 -4.51
N ASP A 29 -9.42 5.44 -4.00
CA ASP A 29 -9.57 4.53 -2.90
C ASP A 29 -9.26 3.09 -3.29
N LYS A 30 -9.61 2.71 -4.51
CA LYS A 30 -9.28 1.38 -4.97
C LYS A 30 -7.79 1.22 -5.14
N VAL A 31 -7.14 2.25 -5.64
CA VAL A 31 -5.71 2.21 -5.81
C VAL A 31 -5.04 2.07 -4.45
N CYS A 32 -5.50 2.86 -3.48
CA CYS A 32 -4.92 2.81 -2.15
C CYS A 32 -5.06 1.43 -1.54
N ASP A 33 -6.24 0.85 -1.66
CA ASP A 33 -6.46 -0.48 -1.11
C ASP A 33 -5.57 -1.50 -1.77
N PHE A 34 -5.42 -1.41 -3.07
CA PHE A 34 -4.63 -2.39 -3.78
C PHE A 34 -3.14 -2.27 -3.42
N VAL A 35 -2.67 -1.05 -3.29
CA VAL A 35 -1.29 -0.85 -2.89
C VAL A 35 -1.07 -1.38 -1.48
N ALA A 36 -1.98 -1.08 -0.56
CA ALA A 36 -1.83 -1.56 0.80
C ALA A 36 -1.86 -3.08 0.86
N ASP A 37 -2.75 -3.69 0.10
CA ASP A 37 -2.81 -5.14 0.06
C ASP A 37 -1.54 -5.74 -0.53
N SER A 38 -0.98 -5.08 -1.51
CA SER A 38 0.24 -5.57 -2.14
C SER A 38 1.42 -5.52 -1.18
N VAL A 39 1.47 -4.48 -0.36
CA VAL A 39 2.51 -4.39 0.65
C VAL A 39 2.36 -5.51 1.67
N LEU A 40 1.14 -5.72 2.13
CA LEU A 40 0.88 -6.78 3.08
C LEU A 40 1.27 -8.13 2.51
N ASP A 41 0.85 -8.41 1.28
CA ASP A 41 1.14 -9.69 0.66
C ASP A 41 2.65 -9.92 0.52
N ALA A 42 3.37 -8.88 0.15
CA ALA A 42 4.79 -9.03 -0.02
C ALA A 42 5.49 -9.40 1.27
N HIS A 43 5.03 -8.81 2.38
CA HIS A 43 5.61 -9.15 3.66
C HIS A 43 5.22 -10.56 4.09
N LEU A 44 3.97 -10.92 3.90
CA LEU A 44 3.52 -12.24 4.32
C LEU A 44 4.17 -13.35 3.52
N GLU A 45 4.56 -13.06 2.31
CA GLU A 45 5.25 -14.06 1.51
C GLU A 45 6.57 -14.47 2.12
N GLN A 46 7.25 -13.56 2.76
CA GLN A 46 8.54 -13.84 3.34
C GLN A 46 8.48 -14.09 4.84
N ASP A 47 7.46 -13.58 5.50
CA ASP A 47 7.35 -13.69 6.94
C ASP A 47 5.89 -13.87 7.29
N ALA A 48 5.48 -15.10 7.51
CA ALA A 48 4.08 -15.39 7.77
C ALA A 48 3.54 -14.73 9.02
N SER A 49 4.41 -14.33 9.92
CA SER A 49 3.95 -13.68 11.13
C SER A 49 4.14 -12.18 11.10
N ALA A 50 4.37 -11.63 9.93
CA ALA A 50 4.56 -10.19 9.82
C ALA A 50 3.31 -9.45 10.27
N ARG A 51 3.54 -8.29 10.85
CA ARG A 51 2.45 -7.39 11.20
C ARG A 51 2.62 -6.15 10.36
N VAL A 52 1.62 -5.84 9.57
CA VAL A 52 1.71 -4.74 8.62
C VAL A 52 0.52 -3.84 8.80
N ALA A 53 0.78 -2.65 9.26
CA ALA A 53 -0.26 -1.63 9.37
C ALA A 53 0.15 -0.51 8.43
N CYS A 54 -0.16 -0.67 7.18
CA CYS A 54 0.23 0.27 6.15
C CYS A 54 -1.00 0.95 5.59
N GLU A 55 -1.03 2.25 5.68
CA GLU A 55 -2.09 3.03 5.09
C GLU A 55 -1.54 3.78 3.91
N VAL A 56 -2.37 3.95 2.91
CA VAL A 56 -1.94 4.54 1.66
C VAL A 56 -2.85 5.70 1.30
N LEU A 57 -2.24 6.80 0.94
CA LEU A 57 -2.98 7.96 0.49
C LEU A 57 -2.50 8.33 -0.90
N CYS A 58 -3.42 8.50 -1.83
CA CYS A 58 -3.08 8.88 -3.18
C CYS A 58 -3.75 10.20 -3.50
N LYS A 59 -2.97 11.15 -3.97
CA LYS A 59 -3.54 12.42 -4.34
C LYS A 59 -2.63 13.14 -5.30
N ALA A 60 -3.18 13.55 -6.42
CA ALA A 60 -2.49 14.42 -7.36
C ALA A 60 -1.08 13.93 -7.72
N GLY A 61 -0.96 12.69 -8.06
CA GLY A 61 0.33 12.15 -8.45
C GLY A 61 1.24 11.79 -7.32
N ASN A 62 0.73 11.86 -6.09
CA ASN A 62 1.50 11.47 -4.92
C ASN A 62 0.92 10.23 -4.29
N VAL A 63 1.80 9.36 -3.82
CA VAL A 63 1.39 8.16 -3.10
C VAL A 63 2.16 8.17 -1.79
N VAL A 64 1.45 8.17 -0.69
CA VAL A 64 2.09 8.18 0.62
C VAL A 64 1.80 6.86 1.30
N LEU A 65 2.85 6.19 1.73
CA LEU A 65 2.73 4.96 2.48
C LEU A 65 3.09 5.30 3.91
N ALA A 66 2.17 5.07 4.82
CA ALA A 66 2.41 5.45 6.21
C ALA A 66 1.99 4.33 7.14
N GLY A 67 2.66 4.20 8.26
CA GLY A 67 2.27 3.22 9.25
C GLY A 67 3.44 2.50 9.85
N GLU A 68 3.15 1.32 10.38
CA GLU A 68 4.16 0.55 11.10
C GLU A 68 4.17 -0.88 10.62
N ILE A 69 5.36 -1.40 10.45
CA ILE A 69 5.53 -2.75 9.97
C ILE A 69 6.51 -3.46 10.89
N THR A 70 6.13 -4.64 11.36
CA THR A 70 7.04 -5.51 12.10
C THR A 70 7.16 -6.77 11.28
N SER A 71 8.31 -6.99 10.70
CA SER A 71 8.46 -8.06 9.73
C SER A 71 9.92 -8.32 9.47
N SER A 72 10.27 -9.56 9.28
CA SER A 72 11.63 -9.89 8.89
C SER A 72 11.80 -9.90 7.39
N ALA A 73 10.73 -9.62 6.65
CA ALA A 73 10.83 -9.59 5.20
C ALA A 73 11.60 -8.36 4.77
N ARG A 74 12.23 -8.47 3.62
CA ARG A 74 12.91 -7.34 3.03
C ARG A 74 12.28 -7.08 1.69
N VAL A 75 11.61 -5.96 1.60
CA VAL A 75 10.89 -5.61 0.38
C VAL A 75 11.12 -4.15 0.06
N ASP A 76 11.03 -3.86 -1.21
CA ASP A 76 11.15 -2.48 -1.67
C ASP A 76 9.74 -1.95 -1.80
N HIS A 77 9.31 -1.20 -0.80
CA HIS A 77 7.92 -0.74 -0.75
C HIS A 77 7.57 0.18 -1.93
N GLU A 78 8.52 0.97 -2.35
CA GLU A 78 8.25 1.83 -3.49
C GLU A 78 8.04 1.01 -4.75
N ALA A 79 8.86 0.00 -4.95
CA ALA A 79 8.70 -0.84 -6.13
C ALA A 79 7.37 -1.58 -6.09
N ILE A 80 6.97 -2.00 -4.91
CA ILE A 80 5.69 -2.68 -4.76
C ILE A 80 4.56 -1.74 -5.12
N ALA A 81 4.63 -0.51 -4.64
CA ALA A 81 3.58 0.46 -4.93
C ALA A 81 3.49 0.72 -6.42
N ARG A 82 4.61 0.92 -7.08
CA ARG A 82 4.59 1.18 -8.51
C ARG A 82 4.09 -0.01 -9.29
N THR A 83 4.48 -1.20 -8.89
CA THR A 83 4.01 -2.41 -9.56
C THR A 83 2.50 -2.55 -9.40
N ALA A 84 1.99 -2.25 -8.22
CA ALA A 84 0.57 -2.34 -7.99
C ALA A 84 -0.19 -1.33 -8.84
N ILE A 85 0.31 -0.12 -8.92
CA ILE A 85 -0.33 0.91 -9.71
C ILE A 85 -0.32 0.54 -11.18
N ARG A 86 0.78 -0.04 -11.63
CA ARG A 86 0.89 -0.48 -13.02
C ARG A 86 -0.09 -1.60 -13.30
N ALA A 87 -0.25 -2.52 -12.34
CA ALA A 87 -1.13 -3.65 -12.54
C ALA A 87 -2.60 -3.23 -12.65
N ILE A 88 -2.95 -2.13 -12.01
CA ILE A 88 -4.31 -1.65 -12.11
C ILE A 88 -4.54 -0.98 -13.45
N GLY A 89 -3.49 -0.53 -14.11
CA GLY A 89 -3.63 0.06 -15.43
C GLY A 89 -3.25 1.52 -15.55
N TYR A 90 -2.68 2.11 -14.52
CA TYR A 90 -2.28 3.50 -14.60
C TYR A 90 -0.88 3.59 -15.18
N ASN A 91 -0.82 3.51 -16.49
CA ASN A 91 0.47 3.46 -17.18
C ASN A 91 0.70 4.58 -18.18
N ASP A 92 -0.24 5.46 -18.32
CA ASP A 92 -0.16 6.49 -19.35
C ASP A 92 0.67 7.66 -18.85
N PRO A 93 1.84 7.89 -19.45
CA PRO A 93 2.70 8.99 -18.99
C PRO A 93 2.09 10.36 -19.17
N ALA A 94 1.05 10.46 -19.97
CA ALA A 94 0.40 11.75 -20.14
C ALA A 94 -0.47 12.10 -18.96
N GLU A 95 -0.79 11.11 -18.12
CA GLU A 95 -1.59 11.36 -16.94
C GLU A 95 -0.71 11.69 -15.77
N ALA A 96 -1.21 12.56 -14.90
CA ALA A 96 -0.43 12.91 -13.73
C ALA A 96 -0.23 11.72 -12.83
N PHE A 97 -1.19 10.82 -12.78
CA PHE A 97 -1.08 9.65 -11.93
C PHE A 97 -0.79 8.43 -12.80
N HIS A 98 0.44 8.01 -12.81
CA HIS A 98 0.81 6.78 -13.51
C HIS A 98 2.00 6.17 -12.79
N ALA A 99 2.18 4.87 -13.01
CA ALA A 99 3.10 4.07 -12.20
C ALA A 99 4.52 4.62 -12.13
N ASP A 100 5.02 5.10 -13.25
CA ASP A 100 6.40 5.57 -13.27
C ASP A 100 6.55 7.01 -12.83
N GLY A 101 5.48 7.76 -12.88
CA GLY A 101 5.57 9.19 -12.61
C GLY A 101 5.13 9.62 -11.24
N VAL A 102 4.42 8.76 -10.51
CA VAL A 102 3.96 9.18 -9.19
C VAL A 102 5.13 9.34 -8.26
N ARG A 103 4.97 10.24 -7.30
CA ARG A 103 5.97 10.41 -6.28
C ARG A 103 5.56 9.57 -5.09
N VAL A 104 6.42 8.65 -4.69
CA VAL A 104 6.12 7.77 -3.57
C VAL A 104 6.86 8.26 -2.34
N THR A 105 6.11 8.55 -1.31
CA THR A 105 6.68 9.00 -0.05
C THR A 105 6.45 7.92 0.98
N GLN A 106 7.49 7.55 1.67
CA GLN A 106 7.40 6.48 2.65
C GLN A 106 7.55 7.03 4.04
N LEU A 107 6.51 6.88 4.81
CA LEU A 107 6.50 7.26 6.21
C LEU A 107 6.22 6.01 7.02
N LEU A 108 6.96 4.96 6.71
CA LEU A 108 6.78 3.67 7.35
C LEU A 108 7.87 3.43 8.35
N SER A 109 7.49 2.95 9.52
CA SER A 109 8.44 2.48 10.50
C SER A 109 8.53 0.99 10.32
N HIS A 110 9.71 0.49 10.07
CA HIS A 110 9.88 -0.94 9.81
C HIS A 110 10.84 -1.51 10.82
N GLN A 111 10.38 -2.46 11.60
CA GLN A 111 11.19 -3.13 12.59
C GLN A 111 11.27 -4.59 12.28
N ALA A 112 12.42 -5.17 12.54
CA ALA A 112 12.57 -6.59 12.34
C ALA A 112 11.82 -7.33 13.42
N GLN A 113 11.28 -8.48 13.05
CA GLN A 113 10.67 -9.35 14.02
C GLN A 113 11.74 -9.85 14.93
N GLU A 114 11.50 -9.73 16.22
CA GLU A 114 12.44 -10.27 17.14
C GLU A 114 12.09 -11.68 17.44
N ILE A 115 13.06 -12.55 17.42
CA ILE A 115 12.82 -13.91 17.75
C ILE A 115 13.15 -14.09 19.18
N LYS A 116 12.14 -14.39 19.98
CA LYS A 116 12.38 -14.59 21.38
C LYS A 116 12.85 -15.96 21.62
N GLN A 117 13.92 -16.04 22.32
CA GLN A 117 14.45 -17.32 22.58
C GLN A 117 13.88 -17.95 23.78
N GLY A 118 13.33 -17.29 24.51
CA GLY A 118 12.90 -17.83 25.71
C GLY A 118 11.83 -18.45 25.94
#